data_fc6a063225450b9220e3814d4628419c
#
_entry.id   fc6a063225450b9220e3814d4628419c
#
_cell.length_a   1.000
_cell.length_b   1.000
_cell.length_c   1.000
_cell.angle_alpha   90.00
_cell.angle_beta   90.00
_cell.angle_gamma   90.00
#
_symmetry.space_group_name_H-M   'P 1'
#
loop_
_entity.id
_entity.type
_entity.pdbx_description
1 polymer ?
#
loop_
_entity_poly.entity_id
_entity_poly.type
_entity_poly.pdbx_seq_one_letter_code
_entity_poly.pdbx_strand_id
1 'polypeptide(L)'
;MPSVSPSSPPARLKFWGTRGSIAVPSPETLRYGGNTTCVELRADGEIIVLDAGSGIRALGIALDREFQARPIKLSLLITHAHWDHIQGFPFFRPAYDSKNEIRIFGFDGAGATFREIMTEPMKSPFFPITMRELSARMDINKLSEMKFSLGKLDIHAAFVNHPGVCVGYRIFTSGGSIAFLPDHEPYEFFLHSARGKQLSPEQAREIAADQHAALVQFLRGSDILILDTQYTDQEYATYIGWGHGSISSAVSLALEAEVQTLLLFHHDPNHDDDMVDTMVESARELVIKSGRHLEVAGAQQGSEILLEAKKIAAA
;
A
#
# COMPACT_ATOMS: atom_id res chain seq x y z
N MET A 1 -14.72 -40.45 12.67
CA MET A 1 -14.33 -39.60 11.53
C MET A 1 -13.70 -38.35 12.08
N PRO A 2 -12.48 -37.93 11.72
CA PRO A 2 -11.92 -36.69 12.16
C PRO A 2 -12.77 -35.56 11.55
N SER A 3 -13.25 -34.64 12.40
CA SER A 3 -13.96 -33.44 11.98
C SER A 3 -12.98 -32.58 11.15
N VAL A 4 -13.22 -32.45 9.86
CA VAL A 4 -12.54 -31.46 9.04
C VAL A 4 -12.98 -30.11 9.57
N SER A 5 -12.09 -29.39 10.25
CA SER A 5 -12.33 -27.99 10.61
C SER A 5 -12.63 -27.23 9.32
N PRO A 6 -13.65 -26.38 9.28
CA PRO A 6 -13.91 -25.58 8.09
C PRO A 6 -12.64 -24.78 7.77
N SER A 7 -12.15 -24.91 6.54
CA SER A 7 -11.04 -24.11 6.04
C SER A 7 -11.39 -22.63 6.23
N SER A 8 -10.47 -21.85 6.79
CA SER A 8 -10.64 -20.40 6.84
C SER A 8 -11.00 -19.87 5.45
N PRO A 9 -11.91 -18.88 5.36
CA PRO A 9 -12.23 -18.30 4.06
C PRO A 9 -10.93 -17.75 3.42
N PRO A 10 -10.82 -17.77 2.08
CA PRO A 10 -9.65 -17.26 1.38
C PRO A 10 -9.38 -15.81 1.77
N ALA A 11 -8.12 -15.40 1.80
CA ALA A 11 -7.79 -14.01 1.99
C ALA A 11 -8.27 -13.21 0.77
N ARG A 12 -8.92 -12.06 1.02
CA ARG A 12 -9.50 -11.20 0.00
C ARG A 12 -8.87 -9.82 0.04
N LEU A 13 -8.26 -9.43 -1.06
CA LEU A 13 -7.70 -8.11 -1.29
C LEU A 13 -8.64 -7.32 -2.20
N LYS A 14 -8.98 -6.08 -1.84
CA LYS A 14 -9.84 -5.21 -2.63
C LYS A 14 -9.28 -3.80 -2.73
N PHE A 15 -9.30 -3.23 -3.94
CA PHE A 15 -8.81 -1.89 -4.21
C PHE A 15 -9.95 -0.87 -4.16
N TRP A 16 -9.82 0.15 -3.33
CA TRP A 16 -10.75 1.26 -3.20
C TRP A 16 -10.20 2.56 -3.77
N GLY A 17 -8.88 2.63 -3.95
CA GLY A 17 -8.16 3.71 -4.59
C GLY A 17 -6.78 3.24 -5.00
N THR A 18 -6.37 3.60 -6.20
CA THR A 18 -5.15 3.11 -6.88
C THR A 18 -4.31 4.24 -7.46
N ARG A 19 -4.83 5.47 -7.41
CA ARG A 19 -4.21 6.68 -7.98
C ARG A 19 -3.21 7.29 -7.01
N GLY A 20 -2.11 7.83 -7.53
CA GLY A 20 -1.12 8.58 -6.77
C GLY A 20 -1.40 10.08 -6.69
N SER A 21 -0.76 10.72 -5.75
CA SER A 21 -0.65 12.17 -5.55
C SER A 21 -1.97 12.92 -5.33
N ILE A 22 -2.96 12.78 -6.21
CA ILE A 22 -4.27 13.45 -6.11
C ILE A 22 -5.37 12.64 -6.79
N ALA A 23 -6.59 12.75 -6.28
CA ALA A 23 -7.75 12.12 -6.92
C ALA A 23 -8.07 12.76 -8.28
N VAL A 24 -8.28 11.91 -9.29
CA VAL A 24 -8.61 12.31 -10.67
C VAL A 24 -9.87 11.57 -11.13
N PRO A 25 -11.07 11.99 -10.68
CA PRO A 25 -12.32 11.38 -11.11
C PRO A 25 -12.71 11.93 -12.49
N SER A 26 -12.38 11.20 -13.55
CA SER A 26 -12.72 11.59 -14.94
C SER A 26 -13.17 10.36 -15.74
N PRO A 27 -13.85 10.54 -16.89
CA PRO A 27 -14.18 9.43 -17.77
C PRO A 27 -12.97 8.62 -18.23
N GLU A 28 -11.81 9.27 -18.37
CA GLU A 28 -10.56 8.69 -18.85
C GLU A 28 -9.85 7.83 -17.79
N THR A 29 -10.31 7.88 -16.52
CA THR A 29 -9.72 7.13 -15.40
C THR A 29 -10.68 6.14 -14.76
N LEU A 30 -11.79 5.79 -15.42
CA LEU A 30 -12.84 4.93 -14.85
C LEU A 30 -12.40 3.48 -14.66
N ARG A 31 -11.55 2.97 -15.54
CA ARG A 31 -11.13 1.57 -15.56
C ARG A 31 -10.15 1.24 -14.44
N TYR A 32 -9.11 2.06 -14.28
CA TYR A 32 -8.15 1.91 -13.20
C TYR A 32 -8.55 2.64 -11.92
N GLY A 33 -9.40 3.64 -12.02
CA GLY A 33 -9.94 4.39 -10.89
C GLY A 33 -9.26 5.73 -10.67
N GLY A 34 -10.02 6.68 -10.16
CA GLY A 34 -9.57 8.05 -9.87
C GLY A 34 -9.37 8.35 -8.40
N ASN A 35 -9.63 7.42 -7.47
CA ASN A 35 -9.38 7.64 -6.05
C ASN A 35 -7.95 7.33 -5.64
N THR A 36 -7.43 8.08 -4.67
CA THR A 36 -6.10 7.86 -4.11
C THR A 36 -6.08 6.68 -3.14
N THR A 37 -4.89 6.27 -2.78
CA THR A 37 -4.46 5.04 -2.13
C THR A 37 -5.36 4.56 -1.00
N CYS A 38 -6.05 3.44 -1.22
CA CYS A 38 -6.78 2.71 -0.19
C CYS A 38 -7.00 1.26 -0.61
N VAL A 39 -6.48 0.32 0.15
CA VAL A 39 -6.61 -1.12 -0.12
C VAL A 39 -7.16 -1.84 1.12
N GLU A 40 -8.14 -2.70 0.92
CA GLU A 40 -8.74 -3.52 1.97
C GLU A 40 -8.25 -4.96 1.85
N LEU A 41 -7.76 -5.51 2.95
CA LEU A 41 -7.43 -6.93 3.10
C LEU A 41 -8.35 -7.55 4.16
N ARG A 42 -9.05 -8.61 3.80
CA ARG A 42 -9.76 -9.47 4.76
C ARG A 42 -9.13 -10.84 4.80
N ALA A 43 -8.61 -11.22 5.93
CA ALA A 43 -7.95 -12.51 6.12
C ALA A 43 -8.02 -12.93 7.58
N ASP A 44 -8.19 -14.22 7.83
CA ASP A 44 -8.10 -14.84 9.15
C ASP A 44 -8.99 -14.21 10.24
N GLY A 45 -10.12 -13.61 9.82
CA GLY A 45 -11.09 -12.94 10.69
C GLY A 45 -10.82 -11.45 10.93
N GLU A 46 -9.75 -10.90 10.38
CA GLU A 46 -9.38 -9.49 10.50
C GLU A 46 -9.76 -8.69 9.25
N ILE A 47 -10.04 -7.40 9.44
CA ILE A 47 -10.16 -6.38 8.39
C ILE A 47 -9.00 -5.42 8.54
N ILE A 48 -8.10 -5.42 7.57
CA ILE A 48 -6.98 -4.48 7.48
C ILE A 48 -7.26 -3.50 6.35
N VAL A 49 -7.06 -2.23 6.59
CA VAL A 49 -7.08 -1.18 5.57
C VAL A 49 -5.67 -0.62 5.45
N LEU A 50 -5.15 -0.56 4.25
CA LEU A 50 -3.84 -0.02 3.91
C LEU A 50 -4.05 1.35 3.28
N ASP A 51 -3.61 2.37 3.99
CA ASP A 51 -3.79 3.79 3.74
C ASP A 51 -5.25 4.29 3.69
N ALA A 52 -5.40 5.58 3.88
CA ALA A 52 -6.67 6.30 4.03
C ALA A 52 -6.79 7.46 3.02
N GLY A 53 -6.36 7.23 1.78
CA GLY A 53 -6.59 8.17 0.68
C GLY A 53 -8.07 8.33 0.37
N SER A 54 -8.41 9.03 -0.70
CA SER A 54 -9.81 9.33 -1.03
C SER A 54 -10.69 8.09 -1.22
N GLY A 55 -10.09 6.94 -1.57
CA GLY A 55 -10.77 5.65 -1.71
C GLY A 55 -11.45 5.14 -0.44
N ILE A 56 -10.96 5.53 0.75
CA ILE A 56 -11.51 5.07 2.03
C ILE A 56 -12.97 5.51 2.24
N ARG A 57 -13.38 6.62 1.60
CA ARG A 57 -14.78 7.07 1.64
C ARG A 57 -15.72 6.02 1.05
N ALA A 58 -15.37 5.46 -0.10
CA ALA A 58 -16.17 4.42 -0.75
C ALA A 58 -16.18 3.12 0.06
N LEU A 59 -15.03 2.72 0.61
CA LEU A 59 -14.93 1.62 1.56
C LEU A 59 -15.86 1.81 2.75
N GLY A 60 -15.87 2.99 3.37
CA GLY A 60 -16.72 3.28 4.52
C GLY A 60 -18.21 3.09 4.21
N ILE A 61 -18.69 3.54 3.04
CA ILE A 61 -20.06 3.34 2.59
C ILE A 61 -20.38 1.84 2.38
N ALA A 62 -19.43 1.08 1.82
CA ALA A 62 -19.60 -0.35 1.62
C ALA A 62 -19.67 -1.12 2.95
N LEU A 63 -18.80 -0.79 3.90
CA LEU A 63 -18.80 -1.37 5.25
C LEU A 63 -20.12 -1.08 5.99
N ASP A 64 -20.63 0.16 5.94
CA ASP A 64 -21.92 0.50 6.55
C ASP A 64 -23.06 -0.35 5.99
N ARG A 65 -23.07 -0.56 4.66
CA ARG A 65 -24.09 -1.40 4.00
C ARG A 65 -23.98 -2.87 4.37
N GLU A 66 -22.74 -3.38 4.47
CA GLU A 66 -22.48 -4.79 4.80
C GLU A 66 -22.79 -5.10 6.26
N PHE A 67 -22.31 -4.24 7.18
CA PHE A 67 -22.45 -4.50 8.62
C PHE A 67 -23.79 -4.04 9.18
N GLN A 68 -24.46 -3.08 8.53
CA GLN A 68 -25.73 -2.49 8.98
C GLN A 68 -25.64 -2.02 10.45
N ALA A 69 -26.37 -2.71 11.37
CA ALA A 69 -26.35 -2.39 12.79
C ALA A 69 -25.23 -3.10 13.57
N ARG A 70 -24.45 -4.00 12.97
CA ARG A 70 -23.37 -4.73 13.65
C ARG A 70 -22.14 -3.84 13.81
N PRO A 71 -21.41 -3.96 14.93
CA PRO A 71 -20.16 -3.24 15.12
C PRO A 71 -19.09 -3.61 14.05
N ILE A 72 -18.39 -2.61 13.55
CA ILE A 72 -17.22 -2.79 12.70
C ILE A 72 -15.97 -2.73 13.56
N LYS A 73 -15.10 -3.73 13.42
CA LYS A 73 -13.75 -3.71 13.99
C LYS A 73 -12.75 -3.84 12.86
N LEU A 74 -11.82 -2.88 12.76
CA LEU A 74 -10.79 -2.90 11.74
C LEU A 74 -9.48 -2.26 12.23
N SER A 75 -8.41 -2.57 11.51
CA SER A 75 -7.11 -1.94 11.72
C SER A 75 -6.71 -1.19 10.43
N LEU A 76 -6.31 0.06 10.58
CA LEU A 76 -5.81 0.92 9.52
C LEU A 76 -4.30 1.04 9.67
N LEU A 77 -3.55 0.65 8.65
CA LEU A 77 -2.10 0.77 8.59
C LEU A 77 -1.75 1.91 7.63
N ILE A 78 -1.10 2.94 8.15
CA ILE A 78 -0.66 4.11 7.36
C ILE A 78 0.81 3.93 7.00
N THR A 79 1.12 4.02 5.71
CA THR A 79 2.50 3.93 5.22
C THR A 79 3.29 5.20 5.49
N HIS A 80 2.69 6.34 5.24
CA HIS A 80 3.29 7.66 5.49
C HIS A 80 2.23 8.79 5.45
N ALA A 81 2.68 10.02 5.68
CA ALA A 81 1.81 11.17 5.97
C ALA A 81 1.45 12.04 4.75
N HIS A 82 1.77 11.64 3.51
CA HIS A 82 1.37 12.41 2.35
C HIS A 82 -0.16 12.44 2.20
N TRP A 83 -0.68 13.53 1.62
CA TRP A 83 -2.12 13.80 1.59
C TRP A 83 -2.93 12.69 0.92
N ASP A 84 -2.46 12.17 -0.16
CA ASP A 84 -3.12 11.11 -0.93
C ASP A 84 -3.21 9.77 -0.18
N HIS A 85 -2.50 9.62 0.95
CA HIS A 85 -2.57 8.46 1.84
C HIS A 85 -3.41 8.69 3.09
N ILE A 86 -3.75 9.93 3.45
CA ILE A 86 -4.50 10.24 4.69
C ILE A 86 -5.72 11.13 4.48
N GLN A 87 -5.84 11.86 3.36
CA GLN A 87 -6.86 12.89 3.14
C GLN A 87 -8.31 12.38 3.19
N GLY A 88 -8.54 11.10 2.95
CA GLY A 88 -9.88 10.51 2.96
C GLY A 88 -10.39 10.16 4.36
N PHE A 89 -9.50 10.05 5.36
CA PHE A 89 -9.87 9.62 6.70
C PHE A 89 -10.99 10.46 7.34
N PRO A 90 -11.01 11.80 7.23
CA PRO A 90 -12.09 12.63 7.75
C PRO A 90 -13.48 12.30 7.17
N PHE A 91 -13.54 11.61 6.03
CA PHE A 91 -14.76 11.21 5.35
C PHE A 91 -15.09 9.71 5.51
N PHE A 92 -14.38 9.02 6.40
CA PHE A 92 -14.58 7.60 6.68
C PHE A 92 -15.76 7.40 7.62
N ARG A 93 -16.93 7.12 7.06
CA ARG A 93 -18.21 7.03 7.80
C ARG A 93 -18.17 6.14 9.04
N PRO A 94 -17.54 4.94 9.04
CA PRO A 94 -17.45 4.12 10.24
C PRO A 94 -16.82 4.83 11.45
N ALA A 95 -16.01 5.86 11.28
CA ALA A 95 -15.43 6.64 12.36
C ALA A 95 -16.45 7.51 13.13
N TYR A 96 -17.63 7.70 12.58
CA TYR A 96 -18.70 8.51 13.16
C TYR A 96 -19.75 7.69 13.95
N ASP A 97 -19.59 6.38 14.05
CA ASP A 97 -20.52 5.51 14.75
C ASP A 97 -19.87 4.90 16.01
N SER A 98 -20.44 5.22 17.18
CA SER A 98 -19.88 4.87 18.50
C SER A 98 -19.81 3.35 18.78
N LYS A 99 -20.48 2.51 17.98
CA LYS A 99 -20.37 1.05 18.09
C LYS A 99 -19.11 0.48 17.46
N ASN A 100 -18.42 1.26 16.62
CA ASN A 100 -17.27 0.81 15.86
C ASN A 100 -15.96 0.97 16.65
N GLU A 101 -15.00 0.09 16.33
CA GLU A 101 -13.64 0.11 16.86
C GLU A 101 -12.63 0.18 15.72
N ILE A 102 -11.81 1.22 15.72
CA ILE A 102 -10.81 1.48 14.68
C ILE A 102 -9.45 1.63 15.35
N ARG A 103 -8.53 0.72 15.06
CA ARG A 103 -7.14 0.81 15.48
C ARG A 103 -6.32 1.37 14.31
N ILE A 104 -5.57 2.43 14.54
CA ILE A 104 -4.77 3.11 13.51
C ILE A 104 -3.31 2.95 13.89
N PHE A 105 -2.48 2.49 12.97
CA PHE A 105 -1.07 2.21 13.17
C PHE A 105 -0.22 2.93 12.13
N GLY A 106 0.93 3.45 12.55
CA GLY A 106 1.91 4.08 11.68
C GLY A 106 3.14 4.54 12.47
N PHE A 107 4.07 5.18 11.79
CA PHE A 107 5.33 5.67 12.38
C PHE A 107 5.29 7.19 12.54
N ASP A 108 6.07 7.71 13.49
CA ASP A 108 6.30 9.15 13.58
C ASP A 108 6.95 9.66 12.30
N GLY A 109 6.55 10.86 11.88
CA GLY A 109 7.17 11.56 10.78
C GLY A 109 8.38 12.40 11.21
N ALA A 110 8.99 13.07 10.26
CA ALA A 110 10.06 14.01 10.54
C ALA A 110 9.50 15.27 11.24
N GLY A 111 9.63 15.33 12.57
CA GLY A 111 9.22 16.49 13.37
C GLY A 111 7.75 16.49 13.84
N ALA A 112 7.01 15.39 13.62
CA ALA A 112 5.64 15.22 14.14
C ALA A 112 5.42 13.79 14.62
N THR A 113 4.69 13.63 15.73
CA THR A 113 4.25 12.32 16.20
C THR A 113 3.17 11.76 15.27
N PHE A 114 3.06 10.43 15.18
CA PHE A 114 2.02 9.79 14.38
C PHE A 114 0.60 10.26 14.76
N ARG A 115 0.37 10.50 16.05
CA ARG A 115 -0.89 11.07 16.51
C ARG A 115 -1.14 12.46 15.94
N GLU A 116 -0.14 13.32 15.90
CA GLU A 116 -0.27 14.67 15.31
C GLU A 116 -0.55 14.57 13.80
N ILE A 117 0.16 13.71 13.09
CA ILE A 117 -0.06 13.44 11.67
C ILE A 117 -1.53 13.12 11.38
N MET A 118 -2.14 12.27 12.18
CA MET A 118 -3.54 11.87 12.00
C MET A 118 -4.55 12.91 12.48
N THR A 119 -4.18 13.78 13.41
CA THR A 119 -5.13 14.74 14.03
C THR A 119 -5.07 16.13 13.43
N GLU A 120 -3.89 16.61 12.99
CA GLU A 120 -3.71 17.98 12.47
C GLU A 120 -4.59 18.27 11.23
N PRO A 121 -4.73 17.37 10.25
CA PRO A 121 -5.60 17.61 9.09
C PRO A 121 -7.07 17.87 9.44
N MET A 122 -7.50 17.43 10.63
CA MET A 122 -8.86 17.61 11.14
C MET A 122 -9.00 18.83 12.06
N LYS A 123 -8.02 19.74 12.11
CA LYS A 123 -8.12 20.98 12.91
C LYS A 123 -8.62 22.16 12.07
N SER A 124 -9.32 23.09 12.74
CA SER A 124 -9.62 24.41 12.15
C SER A 124 -8.30 25.12 11.78
N PRO A 125 -8.24 25.83 10.64
CA PRO A 125 -9.36 26.16 9.73
C PRO A 125 -9.61 25.13 8.63
N PHE A 126 -8.88 24.01 8.58
CA PHE A 126 -8.91 23.09 7.44
C PHE A 126 -10.11 22.13 7.47
N PHE A 127 -10.59 21.76 8.65
CA PHE A 127 -11.73 20.86 8.80
C PHE A 127 -12.68 21.34 9.92
N PRO A 128 -14.01 21.15 9.75
CA PRO A 128 -14.99 21.73 10.69
C PRO A 128 -15.12 20.99 12.02
N ILE A 129 -14.64 19.73 12.09
CA ILE A 129 -14.68 18.90 13.30
C ILE A 129 -13.29 18.30 13.55
N THR A 130 -13.01 18.06 14.82
CA THR A 130 -11.73 17.47 15.25
C THR A 130 -11.84 15.94 15.36
N MET A 131 -10.70 15.27 15.40
CA MET A 131 -10.61 13.82 15.66
C MET A 131 -11.36 13.40 16.94
N ARG A 132 -11.43 14.29 17.95
CA ARG A 132 -12.09 14.01 19.23
C ARG A 132 -13.61 13.97 19.13
N GLU A 133 -14.18 14.56 18.07
CA GLU A 133 -15.62 14.58 17.83
C GLU A 133 -16.10 13.37 17.03
N LEU A 134 -15.19 12.54 16.55
CA LEU A 134 -15.51 11.24 15.98
C LEU A 134 -15.99 10.30 17.07
N SER A 135 -17.14 9.63 16.81
CA SER A 135 -17.85 8.86 17.84
C SER A 135 -17.29 7.45 18.03
N ALA A 136 -16.62 6.88 17.04
CA ALA A 136 -16.05 5.53 17.13
C ALA A 136 -14.97 5.46 18.19
N ARG A 137 -14.80 4.28 18.80
CA ARG A 137 -13.62 4.01 19.62
C ARG A 137 -12.39 3.94 18.74
N MET A 138 -11.56 4.97 18.80
CA MET A 138 -10.33 5.04 18.03
C MET A 138 -9.10 4.90 18.91
N ASP A 139 -8.18 4.05 18.48
CA ASP A 139 -6.89 3.85 19.12
C ASP A 139 -5.78 4.13 18.10
N ILE A 140 -5.05 5.25 18.30
CA ILE A 140 -3.96 5.67 17.42
C ILE A 140 -2.65 5.22 18.04
N ASN A 141 -2.01 4.26 17.41
CA ASN A 141 -0.84 3.55 17.89
C ASN A 141 0.39 3.86 17.04
N LYS A 142 1.40 4.45 17.66
CA LYS A 142 2.72 4.53 17.08
C LYS A 142 3.34 3.14 17.02
N LEU A 143 3.80 2.72 15.84
CA LEU A 143 4.62 1.54 15.70
C LEU A 143 6.06 1.84 16.16
N SER A 144 6.59 0.96 17.01
CA SER A 144 7.98 0.98 17.47
C SER A 144 8.77 -0.24 16.98
N GLU A 145 8.07 -1.26 16.53
CA GLU A 145 8.63 -2.52 16.06
C GLU A 145 8.31 -2.73 14.59
N MET A 146 9.28 -3.29 13.86
CA MET A 146 9.13 -3.61 12.43
C MET A 146 8.39 -4.93 12.22
N LYS A 147 8.08 -5.68 13.27
CA LYS A 147 7.31 -6.93 13.24
C LYS A 147 6.30 -6.92 14.37
N PHE A 148 5.05 -7.14 14.05
CA PHE A 148 3.94 -7.17 15.00
C PHE A 148 2.81 -8.04 14.45
N SER A 149 1.82 -8.36 15.30
CA SER A 149 0.68 -9.18 14.90
C SER A 149 -0.64 -8.45 15.14
N LEU A 150 -1.59 -8.63 14.23
CA LEU A 150 -2.98 -8.20 14.38
C LEU A 150 -3.88 -9.44 14.27
N GLY A 151 -4.44 -9.86 15.39
CA GLY A 151 -5.14 -11.15 15.49
C GLY A 151 -4.22 -12.30 15.10
N LYS A 152 -4.54 -13.01 14.02
CA LYS A 152 -3.74 -14.11 13.48
C LYS A 152 -2.78 -13.69 12.37
N LEU A 153 -2.84 -12.45 11.94
CA LEU A 153 -1.98 -11.92 10.89
C LEU A 153 -0.64 -11.51 11.47
N ASP A 154 0.44 -11.99 10.85
CA ASP A 154 1.79 -11.53 11.13
C ASP A 154 2.17 -10.44 10.12
N ILE A 155 2.64 -9.29 10.62
CA ILE A 155 2.88 -8.10 9.81
C ILE A 155 4.31 -7.64 10.00
N HIS A 156 5.02 -7.53 8.90
CA HIS A 156 6.35 -6.96 8.86
C HIS A 156 6.28 -5.60 8.17
N ALA A 157 7.00 -4.62 8.70
CA ALA A 157 7.22 -3.32 8.07
C ALA A 157 8.69 -3.19 7.63
N ALA A 158 8.95 -2.39 6.62
CA ALA A 158 10.29 -1.99 6.21
C ALA A 158 10.27 -0.54 5.74
N PHE A 159 11.29 0.24 6.11
CA PHE A 159 11.46 1.57 5.53
C PHE A 159 11.77 1.45 4.04
N VAL A 160 11.19 2.34 3.25
CA VAL A 160 11.36 2.41 1.80
C VAL A 160 11.96 3.74 1.39
N ASN A 161 12.50 3.81 0.17
CA ASN A 161 13.10 5.04 -0.35
C ASN A 161 12.02 5.97 -0.89
N HIS A 162 11.58 6.89 -0.04
CA HIS A 162 10.62 7.92 -0.37
C HIS A 162 10.90 9.17 0.49
N PRO A 163 10.58 10.40 0.06
CA PRO A 163 10.76 11.60 0.86
C PRO A 163 10.02 11.52 2.20
N GLY A 164 10.73 11.77 3.30
CA GLY A 164 10.18 11.65 4.66
C GLY A 164 10.31 10.25 5.25
N VAL A 165 9.41 9.92 6.17
CA VAL A 165 9.31 8.59 6.79
C VAL A 165 8.21 7.82 6.08
N CYS A 166 8.58 6.82 5.31
CA CYS A 166 7.67 5.95 4.58
C CYS A 166 8.03 4.48 4.83
N VAL A 167 7.01 3.64 5.01
CA VAL A 167 7.17 2.20 5.20
C VAL A 167 6.31 1.41 4.22
N GLY A 168 6.85 0.27 3.78
CA GLY A 168 6.07 -0.78 3.18
C GLY A 168 5.66 -1.81 4.22
N TYR A 169 4.54 -2.49 3.99
CA TYR A 169 4.05 -3.58 4.84
C TYR A 169 4.06 -4.90 4.07
N ARG A 170 4.48 -5.98 4.74
CA ARG A 170 4.27 -7.34 4.28
C ARG A 170 3.39 -8.07 5.27
N ILE A 171 2.25 -8.59 4.82
CA ILE A 171 1.23 -9.23 5.64
C ILE A 171 1.17 -10.70 5.27
N PHE A 172 1.33 -11.55 6.27
CA PHE A 172 1.24 -12.99 6.13
C PHE A 172 -0.15 -13.46 6.58
N THR A 173 -0.83 -14.17 5.72
CA THR A 173 -2.17 -14.72 5.94
C THR A 173 -2.16 -16.23 5.75
N SER A 174 -3.23 -16.91 6.16
CA SER A 174 -3.39 -18.34 5.86
C SER A 174 -3.48 -18.65 4.35
N GLY A 175 -3.79 -17.66 3.51
CA GLY A 175 -3.89 -17.79 2.06
C GLY A 175 -2.61 -17.44 1.30
N GLY A 176 -1.64 -16.81 1.95
CA GLY A 176 -0.41 -16.33 1.30
C GLY A 176 0.07 -15.00 1.88
N SER A 177 1.07 -14.39 1.27
CA SER A 177 1.64 -13.12 1.70
C SER A 177 1.45 -12.00 0.69
N ILE A 178 1.13 -10.81 1.19
CA ILE A 178 0.92 -9.60 0.39
C ILE A 178 1.92 -8.55 0.86
N ALA A 179 2.68 -8.00 -0.08
CA ALA A 179 3.54 -6.85 0.17
C ALA A 179 2.92 -5.60 -0.46
N PHE A 180 2.88 -4.50 0.29
CA PHE A 180 2.30 -3.22 -0.09
C PHE A 180 3.33 -2.11 0.06
N LEU A 181 3.82 -1.61 -1.06
CA LEU A 181 4.79 -0.52 -1.17
C LEU A 181 4.22 0.52 -2.13
N PRO A 182 3.26 1.34 -1.68
CA PRO A 182 2.56 2.28 -2.57
C PRO A 182 3.46 3.39 -3.10
N ASP A 183 4.50 3.76 -2.35
CA ASP A 183 5.46 4.81 -2.68
C ASP A 183 6.88 4.30 -2.45
N HIS A 184 7.65 4.18 -3.53
CA HIS A 184 9.02 3.70 -3.46
C HIS A 184 9.81 4.09 -4.69
N GLU A 185 10.88 4.87 -4.51
CA GLU A 185 11.86 5.17 -5.54
C GLU A 185 13.02 4.16 -5.49
N PRO A 186 13.52 3.67 -6.64
CA PRO A 186 14.65 2.75 -6.68
C PRO A 186 15.88 3.31 -5.95
N TYR A 187 16.54 2.47 -5.16
CA TYR A 187 17.72 2.87 -4.38
C TYR A 187 18.93 3.25 -5.24
N GLU A 188 19.02 2.80 -6.49
CA GLU A 188 20.09 3.19 -7.42
C GLU A 188 20.19 4.70 -7.63
N PHE A 189 19.06 5.41 -7.44
CA PHE A 189 18.98 6.87 -7.53
C PHE A 189 19.12 7.58 -6.18
N PHE A 190 19.42 6.87 -5.11
CA PHE A 190 19.57 7.41 -3.76
C PHE A 190 20.57 8.58 -3.70
N LEU A 191 21.60 8.58 -4.55
CA LEU A 191 22.54 9.69 -4.71
C LEU A 191 21.86 11.04 -4.98
N HIS A 192 20.71 11.03 -5.63
CA HIS A 192 19.96 12.25 -5.98
C HIS A 192 19.05 12.73 -4.85
N SER A 193 18.82 11.90 -3.83
CA SER A 193 18.04 12.27 -2.65
C SER A 193 18.74 13.34 -1.80
N ALA A 194 17.99 14.04 -0.96
CA ALA A 194 18.55 15.03 -0.05
C ALA A 194 19.62 14.42 0.90
N ARG A 195 19.43 13.17 1.32
CA ARG A 195 20.37 12.44 2.17
C ARG A 195 21.59 11.98 1.39
N GLY A 196 21.39 11.43 0.20
CA GLY A 196 22.49 10.95 -0.65
C GLY A 196 23.47 12.05 -1.07
N LYS A 197 22.94 13.26 -1.33
CA LYS A 197 23.76 14.45 -1.64
C LYS A 197 24.70 14.91 -0.51
N GLN A 198 24.49 14.46 0.73
CA GLN A 198 25.34 14.77 1.89
C GLN A 198 26.47 13.75 2.09
N LEU A 199 26.51 12.69 1.30
CA LEU A 199 27.49 11.60 1.38
C LEU A 199 28.49 11.65 0.24
N SER A 200 29.62 10.94 0.38
CA SER A 200 30.47 10.67 -0.79
C SER A 200 29.73 9.74 -1.76
N PRO A 201 30.03 9.80 -3.07
CA PRO A 201 29.42 8.89 -4.05
C PRO A 201 29.60 7.40 -3.73
N GLU A 202 30.72 7.03 -3.09
CA GLU A 202 31.00 5.65 -2.67
C GLU A 202 30.09 5.24 -1.51
N GLN A 203 30.01 6.04 -0.46
CA GLN A 203 29.15 5.82 0.69
C GLN A 203 27.67 5.72 0.28
N ALA A 204 27.23 6.61 -0.61
CA ALA A 204 25.84 6.59 -1.07
C ALA A 204 25.53 5.34 -1.90
N ARG A 205 26.46 4.84 -2.73
CA ARG A 205 26.27 3.57 -3.47
C ARG A 205 26.26 2.36 -2.54
N GLU A 206 27.14 2.32 -1.54
CA GLU A 206 27.16 1.24 -0.55
C GLU A 206 25.82 1.17 0.21
N ILE A 207 25.36 2.30 0.74
CA ILE A 207 24.06 2.37 1.43
C ILE A 207 22.93 1.98 0.48
N ALA A 208 22.93 2.45 -0.75
CA ALA A 208 21.91 2.10 -1.75
C ALA A 208 21.86 0.58 -2.01
N ALA A 209 23.02 -0.05 -2.17
CA ALA A 209 23.12 -1.49 -2.39
C ALA A 209 22.62 -2.30 -1.18
N ASP A 210 23.00 -1.90 0.03
CA ASP A 210 22.57 -2.56 1.27
C ASP A 210 21.05 -2.43 1.46
N GLN A 211 20.49 -1.25 1.23
CA GLN A 211 19.05 -1.00 1.34
C GLN A 211 18.27 -1.77 0.28
N HIS A 212 18.76 -1.80 -0.96
CA HIS A 212 18.16 -2.60 -2.03
C HIS A 212 18.16 -4.10 -1.66
N ALA A 213 19.30 -4.65 -1.23
CA ALA A 213 19.40 -6.04 -0.83
C ALA A 213 18.46 -6.39 0.34
N ALA A 214 18.35 -5.49 1.33
CA ALA A 214 17.42 -5.64 2.44
C ALA A 214 15.96 -5.64 1.96
N LEU A 215 15.60 -4.78 1.00
CA LEU A 215 14.27 -4.72 0.42
C LEU A 215 13.95 -5.98 -0.39
N VAL A 216 14.87 -6.46 -1.21
CA VAL A 216 14.72 -7.73 -1.94
C VAL A 216 14.47 -8.87 -0.96
N GLN A 217 15.23 -8.94 0.13
CA GLN A 217 15.03 -9.96 1.16
C GLN A 217 13.68 -9.82 1.88
N PHE A 218 13.23 -8.59 2.15
CA PHE A 218 11.93 -8.31 2.75
C PHE A 218 10.78 -8.80 1.86
N LEU A 219 10.89 -8.63 0.54
CA LEU A 219 9.88 -9.00 -0.45
C LEU A 219 9.95 -10.46 -0.89
N ARG A 220 11.06 -11.16 -0.61
CA ARG A 220 11.37 -12.48 -1.19
C ARG A 220 10.21 -13.48 -1.08
N GLY A 221 9.77 -13.96 -2.26
CA GLY A 221 8.72 -14.97 -2.37
C GLY A 221 7.33 -14.48 -1.96
N SER A 222 7.06 -13.17 -2.00
CA SER A 222 5.70 -12.66 -1.81
C SER A 222 4.76 -13.19 -2.89
N ASP A 223 3.56 -13.58 -2.49
CA ASP A 223 2.53 -14.04 -3.46
C ASP A 223 2.02 -12.87 -4.28
N ILE A 224 1.80 -11.73 -3.64
CA ILE A 224 1.40 -10.47 -4.30
C ILE A 224 2.33 -9.35 -3.82
N LEU A 225 2.84 -8.57 -4.76
CA LEU A 225 3.50 -7.30 -4.52
C LEU A 225 2.68 -6.18 -5.18
N ILE A 226 2.17 -5.26 -4.38
CA ILE A 226 1.54 -4.01 -4.81
C ILE A 226 2.63 -2.95 -4.72
N LEU A 227 3.07 -2.44 -5.87
CA LEU A 227 4.25 -1.59 -5.93
C LEU A 227 3.99 -0.32 -6.74
N ASP A 228 4.48 0.79 -6.20
CA ASP A 228 4.59 2.06 -6.90
C ASP A 228 5.22 1.88 -8.28
N THR A 229 4.47 2.28 -9.28
CA THR A 229 4.92 2.31 -10.67
C THR A 229 4.29 3.53 -11.33
N GLN A 230 4.59 4.71 -10.74
CA GLN A 230 3.97 5.96 -11.17
C GLN A 230 4.39 6.35 -12.57
N TYR A 231 5.65 6.10 -12.95
CA TYR A 231 6.24 6.61 -14.17
C TYR A 231 6.57 5.53 -15.19
N THR A 232 6.53 5.90 -16.46
CA THR A 232 7.30 5.19 -17.50
C THR A 232 8.80 5.44 -17.29
N ASP A 233 9.65 4.61 -17.87
CA ASP A 233 11.10 4.80 -17.78
C ASP A 233 11.57 6.13 -18.41
N GLN A 234 10.86 6.60 -19.43
CA GLN A 234 11.15 7.88 -20.09
C GLN A 234 10.80 9.06 -19.19
N GLU A 235 9.63 9.05 -18.54
CA GLU A 235 9.20 10.10 -17.62
C GLU A 235 10.08 10.13 -16.38
N TYR A 236 10.43 8.96 -15.86
CA TYR A 236 11.22 8.83 -14.64
C TYR A 236 12.56 9.56 -14.73
N ALA A 237 13.18 9.59 -15.89
CA ALA A 237 14.43 10.34 -16.10
C ALA A 237 14.31 11.83 -15.71
N THR A 238 13.09 12.40 -15.76
CA THR A 238 12.79 13.79 -15.39
C THR A 238 12.42 13.93 -13.91
N TYR A 239 11.91 12.85 -13.29
CA TYR A 239 11.35 12.84 -11.93
C TYR A 239 12.23 12.14 -10.89
N ILE A 240 13.52 11.87 -11.20
CA ILE A 240 14.46 11.29 -10.23
C ILE A 240 14.53 12.15 -8.97
N GLY A 241 14.34 11.53 -7.80
CA GLY A 241 14.34 12.20 -6.50
C GLY A 241 12.94 12.65 -6.03
N TRP A 242 11.89 12.31 -6.77
CA TRP A 242 10.50 12.59 -6.40
C TRP A 242 9.90 11.51 -5.51
N GLY A 243 10.56 10.35 -5.38
CA GLY A 243 10.17 9.31 -4.45
C GLY A 243 9.32 8.19 -5.04
N HIS A 244 9.22 8.09 -6.38
CA HIS A 244 8.38 7.12 -7.07
C HIS A 244 9.15 6.25 -8.06
N GLY A 245 8.56 5.10 -8.42
CA GLY A 245 9.18 4.09 -9.26
C GLY A 245 8.80 4.17 -10.73
N SER A 246 9.57 3.44 -11.56
CA SER A 246 9.30 3.24 -12.97
C SER A 246 8.97 1.78 -13.29
N ILE A 247 8.51 1.53 -14.52
CA ILE A 247 8.13 0.19 -14.99
C ILE A 247 9.33 -0.78 -14.86
N SER A 248 10.50 -0.41 -15.38
CA SER A 248 11.65 -1.31 -15.40
C SER A 248 12.16 -1.61 -13.98
N SER A 249 12.17 -0.60 -13.10
CA SER A 249 12.58 -0.78 -11.71
C SER A 249 11.64 -1.68 -10.92
N ALA A 250 10.32 -1.53 -11.13
CA ALA A 250 9.31 -2.36 -10.47
C ALA A 250 9.42 -3.83 -10.91
N VAL A 251 9.57 -4.08 -12.22
CA VAL A 251 9.75 -5.44 -12.76
C VAL A 251 11.06 -6.05 -12.27
N SER A 252 12.17 -5.30 -12.26
CA SER A 252 13.47 -5.77 -11.78
C SER A 252 13.40 -6.20 -10.32
N LEU A 253 12.87 -5.34 -9.44
CA LEU A 253 12.71 -5.63 -8.02
C LEU A 253 11.83 -6.86 -7.77
N ALA A 254 10.70 -6.97 -8.48
CA ALA A 254 9.79 -8.11 -8.33
C ALA A 254 10.45 -9.43 -8.78
N LEU A 255 11.21 -9.40 -9.88
CA LEU A 255 11.96 -10.57 -10.37
C LEU A 255 13.08 -10.96 -9.39
N GLU A 256 13.87 -10.01 -8.90
CA GLU A 256 14.95 -10.29 -7.93
C GLU A 256 14.40 -10.87 -6.63
N ALA A 257 13.26 -10.38 -6.17
CA ALA A 257 12.59 -10.87 -4.97
C ALA A 257 11.77 -12.15 -5.20
N GLU A 258 11.76 -12.72 -6.41
CA GLU A 258 11.01 -13.94 -6.73
C GLU A 258 9.52 -13.84 -6.38
N VAL A 259 8.93 -12.66 -6.62
CA VAL A 259 7.51 -12.40 -6.42
C VAL A 259 6.69 -13.16 -7.46
N GLN A 260 5.47 -13.60 -7.11
CA GLN A 260 4.63 -14.36 -8.05
C GLN A 260 3.77 -13.42 -8.90
N THR A 261 3.17 -12.40 -8.28
CA THR A 261 2.31 -11.43 -8.96
C THR A 261 2.73 -10.01 -8.58
N LEU A 262 3.04 -9.18 -9.57
CA LEU A 262 3.28 -7.75 -9.45
C LEU A 262 2.02 -6.98 -9.87
N LEU A 263 1.53 -6.13 -9.00
CA LEU A 263 0.45 -5.19 -9.30
C LEU A 263 1.04 -3.77 -9.37
N LEU A 264 1.02 -3.20 -10.58
CA LEU A 264 1.40 -1.81 -10.79
C LEU A 264 0.38 -0.92 -10.08
N PHE A 265 0.85 -0.03 -9.23
CA PHE A 265 0.03 0.77 -8.34
C PHE A 265 0.47 2.23 -8.33
N HIS A 266 -0.28 3.10 -7.68
CA HIS A 266 0.01 4.52 -7.55
C HIS A 266 0.08 5.23 -8.91
N HIS A 267 -0.92 4.97 -9.76
CA HIS A 267 -0.96 5.49 -11.13
C HIS A 267 -0.89 7.02 -11.15
N ASP A 268 -0.04 7.58 -12.02
CA ASP A 268 0.14 9.03 -12.14
C ASP A 268 -1.18 9.74 -12.48
N PRO A 269 -1.48 10.89 -11.85
CA PRO A 269 -2.71 11.62 -12.13
C PRO A 269 -2.87 12.10 -13.59
N ASN A 270 -1.78 12.17 -14.35
CA ASN A 270 -1.83 12.54 -15.77
C ASN A 270 -1.96 11.32 -16.70
N HIS A 271 -1.90 10.10 -16.18
CA HIS A 271 -2.09 8.88 -16.97
C HIS A 271 -3.56 8.54 -17.05
N ASP A 272 -4.09 8.48 -18.26
CA ASP A 272 -5.41 7.89 -18.53
C ASP A 272 -5.35 6.35 -18.47
N ASP A 273 -6.51 5.73 -18.63
CA ASP A 273 -6.64 4.28 -18.59
C ASP A 273 -5.85 3.58 -19.71
N ASP A 274 -5.71 4.18 -20.88
CA ASP A 274 -4.97 3.61 -22.02
C ASP A 274 -3.46 3.70 -21.80
N MET A 275 -3.00 4.76 -21.14
CA MET A 275 -1.59 4.87 -20.73
C MET A 275 -1.23 3.80 -19.70
N VAL A 276 -2.09 3.55 -18.72
CA VAL A 276 -1.86 2.48 -17.72
C VAL A 276 -1.84 1.10 -18.40
N ASP A 277 -2.72 0.83 -19.36
CA ASP A 277 -2.65 -0.41 -20.16
C ASP A 277 -1.30 -0.55 -20.86
N THR A 278 -0.82 0.53 -21.47
CA THR A 278 0.49 0.56 -22.15
C THR A 278 1.64 0.25 -21.17
N MET A 279 1.56 0.77 -19.94
CA MET A 279 2.55 0.49 -18.89
C MET A 279 2.50 -0.99 -18.48
N VAL A 280 1.32 -1.57 -18.33
CA VAL A 280 1.15 -3.00 -18.01
C VAL A 280 1.73 -3.89 -19.11
N GLU A 281 1.45 -3.60 -20.38
CA GLU A 281 2.01 -4.36 -21.49
C GLU A 281 3.53 -4.22 -21.58
N SER A 282 4.08 -3.02 -21.36
CA SER A 282 5.52 -2.79 -21.29
C SER A 282 6.18 -3.61 -20.17
N ALA A 283 5.55 -3.68 -19.00
CA ALA A 283 6.03 -4.50 -17.90
C ALA A 283 6.02 -6.01 -18.25
N ARG A 284 4.96 -6.50 -18.90
CA ARG A 284 4.86 -7.88 -19.38
C ARG A 284 5.94 -8.22 -20.41
N GLU A 285 6.22 -7.31 -21.33
CA GLU A 285 7.32 -7.48 -22.30
C GLU A 285 8.68 -7.61 -21.61
N LEU A 286 8.95 -6.82 -20.56
CA LEU A 286 10.18 -6.94 -19.78
C LEU A 286 10.29 -8.31 -19.09
N VAL A 287 9.19 -8.81 -18.53
CA VAL A 287 9.15 -10.16 -17.95
C VAL A 287 9.45 -11.24 -19.00
N ILE A 288 8.82 -11.17 -20.17
CA ILE A 288 9.08 -12.11 -21.30
C ILE A 288 10.56 -12.06 -21.70
N LYS A 289 11.14 -10.87 -21.86
CA LYS A 289 12.56 -10.69 -22.21
C LYS A 289 13.51 -11.25 -21.15
N SER A 290 13.10 -11.26 -19.89
CA SER A 290 13.90 -11.83 -18.80
C SER A 290 13.98 -13.36 -18.80
N GLY A 291 13.07 -14.04 -19.51
CA GLY A 291 12.94 -15.50 -19.50
C GLY A 291 12.46 -16.08 -18.16
N ARG A 292 12.01 -15.25 -17.22
CA ARG A 292 11.52 -15.64 -15.88
C ARG A 292 10.00 -15.58 -15.82
N HIS A 293 9.44 -16.15 -14.77
CA HIS A 293 7.99 -16.10 -14.53
C HIS A 293 7.65 -15.00 -13.52
N LEU A 294 6.73 -14.12 -13.90
CA LEU A 294 6.11 -13.11 -13.05
C LEU A 294 4.78 -12.74 -13.69
N GLU A 295 3.68 -12.84 -12.94
CA GLU A 295 2.41 -12.29 -13.39
C GLU A 295 2.39 -10.78 -13.17
N VAL A 296 1.91 -10.00 -14.16
CA VAL A 296 1.82 -8.54 -14.07
C VAL A 296 0.44 -8.06 -14.45
N ALA A 297 -0.12 -7.20 -13.60
CA ALA A 297 -1.38 -6.48 -13.86
C ALA A 297 -1.32 -5.07 -13.28
N GLY A 298 -2.16 -4.17 -13.77
CA GLY A 298 -2.43 -2.89 -13.13
C GLY A 298 -3.48 -3.06 -12.05
N ALA A 299 -3.26 -2.47 -10.89
CA ALA A 299 -4.27 -2.45 -9.84
C ALA A 299 -5.46 -1.58 -10.29
N GLN A 300 -6.67 -2.11 -10.17
CA GLN A 300 -7.90 -1.43 -10.59
C GLN A 300 -8.82 -1.19 -9.41
N GLN A 301 -9.30 0.03 -9.26
CA GLN A 301 -10.30 0.38 -8.26
C GLN A 301 -11.57 -0.46 -8.45
N GLY A 302 -12.05 -1.06 -7.37
CA GLY A 302 -13.22 -1.94 -7.38
C GLY A 302 -12.90 -3.41 -7.62
N SER A 303 -11.70 -3.76 -8.13
CA SER A 303 -11.30 -5.16 -8.32
C SER A 303 -11.03 -5.86 -7.00
N GLU A 304 -11.18 -7.18 -7.03
CA GLU A 304 -10.92 -8.06 -5.89
C GLU A 304 -9.99 -9.21 -6.33
N ILE A 305 -9.05 -9.57 -5.47
CA ILE A 305 -8.16 -10.72 -5.66
C ILE A 305 -8.33 -11.65 -4.47
N LEU A 306 -8.50 -12.94 -4.75
CA LEU A 306 -8.59 -13.99 -3.74
C LEU A 306 -7.24 -14.71 -3.67
N LEU A 307 -6.69 -14.84 -2.45
CA LEU A 307 -5.54 -15.68 -2.18
C LEU A 307 -6.03 -16.95 -1.50
N GLU A 308 -5.92 -18.05 -2.22
CA GLU A 308 -6.23 -19.38 -1.69
C GLU A 308 -4.98 -20.02 -1.06
N ALA A 309 -5.17 -20.68 0.07
CA ALA A 309 -4.10 -21.43 0.70
C ALA A 309 -3.49 -22.42 -0.32
N LYS A 310 -2.20 -22.31 -0.57
CA LYS A 310 -1.49 -23.31 -1.37
C LYS A 310 -1.65 -24.66 -0.67
N LYS A 311 -2.28 -25.63 -1.34
CA LYS A 311 -2.24 -27.03 -0.86
C LYS A 311 -0.77 -27.43 -0.81
N ILE A 312 -0.22 -27.56 0.40
CA ILE A 312 1.07 -28.19 0.59
C ILE A 312 0.88 -29.61 0.05
N ALA A 313 1.48 -29.89 -1.10
CA ALA A 313 1.56 -31.26 -1.58
C ALA A 313 2.25 -32.06 -0.47
N ALA A 314 1.52 -33.01 0.14
CA ALA A 314 2.10 -33.90 1.11
C ALA A 314 3.27 -34.64 0.42
N ALA A 315 4.48 -34.43 0.94
CA ALA A 315 5.68 -35.11 0.50
C ALA A 315 5.64 -36.60 0.88
#